data_4cf3a5ce26a873e0f98e865ca8245b2a
#
_entry.id   4cf3a5ce26a873e0f98e865ca8245b2a
#
_cell.length_a   1.000
_cell.length_b   1.000
_cell.length_c   1.000
_cell.angle_alpha   90.00
_cell.angle_beta   90.00
_cell.angle_gamma   90.00
#
_symmetry.space_group_name_H-M   'P 1'
#
loop_
_entity.id
_entity.type
_entity.pdbx_description
1 polymer ?
#
loop_
_entity_poly.entity_id
_entity_poly.type
_entity_poly.pdbx_seq_one_letter_code
_entity_poly.pdbx_strand_id
1 'polypeptide(L)'
;MKKKISLFILLFLLALTVNFQTTNAAAKKNTYMIKVNKQKNTVTVYRHKKKGKYKPYKAFVCSSGKATPVGTFSLGGKYRWHALMGPSYGQYCTRIYGSFLFHSVWYYQPKKNTQSYAQFNRLGTTASHGCIRLTVADSKWIYDHCPSGTKVVIYNSSKVGPLGKPKAQKVSGHMGWDPTDPDVHNPYLVKVKSIKLSHTKKTLKIGGKKKEAKFTLRVKKILPKKAMIKKVKYTSSNKKIATVNQKGVVIAKRKGTCKIFVETTDGSKIKKVCKITVKQVEKKPIVVPTPTPTPTPTFTPTPTPTFTPKPSPTAEPTPTSTPGTTLN
;
A
#
# COMPACT_ATOMS: atom_id res chain seq x y z
N MET A 1 -29.45 19.63 -52.70
CA MET A 1 -29.40 18.70 -51.56
C MET A 1 -28.14 17.83 -51.49
N LYS A 2 -27.05 18.05 -52.26
CA LYS A 2 -25.83 17.20 -52.27
C LYS A 2 -24.61 17.75 -51.50
N LYS A 3 -24.68 18.94 -50.86
CA LYS A 3 -23.55 19.55 -50.15
C LYS A 3 -23.60 19.41 -48.61
N LYS A 4 -24.68 18.93 -47.99
CA LYS A 4 -24.82 18.77 -46.53
C LYS A 4 -24.43 17.39 -46.00
N ILE A 5 -24.29 16.39 -46.85
CA ILE A 5 -23.94 15.01 -46.46
C ILE A 5 -22.42 14.85 -46.29
N SER A 6 -21.59 15.64 -46.99
CA SER A 6 -20.13 15.55 -46.91
C SER A 6 -19.54 16.11 -45.61
N LEU A 7 -20.22 17.05 -44.94
CA LEU A 7 -19.72 17.66 -43.71
C LEU A 7 -19.95 16.77 -42.48
N PHE A 8 -21.01 15.96 -42.48
CA PHE A 8 -21.30 15.00 -41.39
C PHE A 8 -20.38 13.78 -41.42
N ILE A 9 -19.93 13.33 -42.56
CA ILE A 9 -18.99 12.20 -42.72
C ILE A 9 -17.57 12.64 -42.29
N LEU A 10 -17.19 13.90 -42.54
CA LEU A 10 -15.89 14.43 -42.13
C LEU A 10 -15.80 14.65 -40.61
N LEU A 11 -16.90 15.04 -39.96
CA LEU A 11 -16.96 15.17 -38.48
C LEU A 11 -17.00 13.81 -37.76
N PHE A 12 -17.54 12.76 -38.41
CA PHE A 12 -17.54 11.40 -37.83
C PHE A 12 -16.18 10.68 -37.96
N LEU A 13 -15.37 11.04 -38.94
CA LEU A 13 -13.99 10.54 -39.09
C LEU A 13 -12.99 11.22 -38.18
N LEU A 14 -13.28 12.42 -37.66
CA LEU A 14 -12.42 13.12 -36.72
C LEU A 14 -12.61 12.69 -35.24
N ALA A 15 -13.72 11.96 -34.94
CA ALA A 15 -14.03 11.48 -33.59
C ALA A 15 -13.48 10.08 -33.30
N LEU A 16 -12.79 9.42 -34.22
CA LEU A 16 -12.24 8.06 -34.09
C LEU A 16 -10.72 8.01 -33.94
N THR A 17 -10.05 9.14 -33.70
CA THR A 17 -8.71 9.08 -33.12
C THR A 17 -8.82 8.89 -31.61
N VAL A 18 -9.32 7.74 -31.20
CA VAL A 18 -9.11 7.21 -29.86
C VAL A 18 -7.60 7.07 -29.71
N ASN A 19 -7.00 8.01 -28.98
CA ASN A 19 -5.66 7.85 -28.49
C ASN A 19 -5.58 6.53 -27.73
N PHE A 20 -5.14 5.46 -28.39
CA PHE A 20 -4.53 4.31 -27.75
C PHE A 20 -3.26 4.83 -27.06
N GLN A 21 -3.42 5.49 -25.92
CA GLN A 21 -2.34 5.58 -24.97
C GLN A 21 -2.05 4.15 -24.53
N THR A 22 -1.13 3.50 -25.22
CA THR A 22 -0.43 2.35 -24.69
C THR A 22 0.21 2.85 -23.39
N THR A 23 -0.50 2.66 -22.28
CA THR A 23 0.13 2.74 -20.96
C THR A 23 1.23 1.68 -21.00
N ASN A 24 2.45 2.10 -21.27
CA ASN A 24 3.65 1.34 -20.95
C ASN A 24 3.62 1.17 -19.43
N ALA A 25 2.84 0.18 -18.97
CA ALA A 25 2.97 -0.34 -17.63
C ALA A 25 4.41 -0.85 -17.55
N ALA A 26 5.31 -0.02 -17.00
CA ALA A 26 6.70 -0.37 -16.78
C ALA A 26 6.71 -1.77 -16.18
N ALA A 27 7.22 -2.75 -16.90
CA ALA A 27 7.18 -4.16 -16.56
C ALA A 27 7.72 -4.26 -15.13
N LYS A 28 6.85 -4.55 -14.19
CA LYS A 28 7.18 -4.60 -12.75
C LYS A 28 8.32 -5.61 -12.61
N LYS A 29 9.55 -5.11 -12.44
CA LYS A 29 10.77 -5.91 -12.41
C LYS A 29 10.56 -7.11 -11.49
N ASN A 30 10.69 -8.32 -12.03
CA ASN A 30 10.39 -9.56 -11.30
C ASN A 30 11.20 -9.60 -10.00
N THR A 31 10.48 -9.47 -8.88
CA THR A 31 11.09 -9.44 -7.53
C THR A 31 11.70 -10.80 -7.17
N TYR A 32 11.23 -11.88 -7.80
CA TYR A 32 11.61 -13.24 -7.47
C TYR A 32 12.07 -14.03 -8.70
N MET A 33 12.88 -15.05 -8.45
CA MET A 33 13.23 -16.13 -9.35
C MET A 33 13.09 -17.44 -8.58
N ILE A 34 12.62 -18.50 -9.24
CA ILE A 34 12.39 -19.81 -8.63
C ILE A 34 13.38 -20.80 -9.23
N LYS A 35 14.04 -21.60 -8.39
CA LYS A 35 14.82 -22.76 -8.82
C LYS A 35 14.23 -24.03 -8.22
N VAL A 36 14.01 -25.04 -9.05
CA VAL A 36 13.46 -26.35 -8.64
C VAL A 36 14.55 -27.39 -8.86
N ASN A 37 15.04 -27.96 -7.77
CA ASN A 37 15.87 -29.15 -7.85
C ASN A 37 14.94 -30.37 -7.90
N LYS A 38 14.73 -30.92 -9.08
CA LYS A 38 13.87 -32.07 -9.35
C LYS A 38 14.34 -33.33 -8.62
N GLN A 39 15.66 -33.60 -8.60
CA GLN A 39 16.25 -34.77 -7.97
C GLN A 39 16.07 -34.79 -6.44
N LYS A 40 16.13 -33.61 -5.80
CA LYS A 40 15.99 -33.47 -4.35
C LYS A 40 14.57 -33.06 -3.92
N ASN A 41 13.66 -32.86 -4.88
CA ASN A 41 12.28 -32.41 -4.60
C ASN A 41 12.24 -31.16 -3.71
N THR A 42 13.00 -30.14 -4.11
CA THR A 42 13.18 -28.89 -3.37
C THR A 42 13.03 -27.69 -4.29
N VAL A 43 12.22 -26.73 -3.87
CA VAL A 43 12.09 -25.42 -4.52
C VAL A 43 12.87 -24.39 -3.70
N THR A 44 13.73 -23.60 -4.32
CA THR A 44 14.36 -22.44 -3.71
C THR A 44 13.88 -21.18 -4.42
N VAL A 45 13.27 -20.28 -3.69
CA VAL A 45 12.90 -18.93 -4.16
C VAL A 45 14.05 -18.00 -3.86
N TYR A 46 14.45 -17.23 -4.85
CA TYR A 46 15.44 -16.17 -4.75
C TYR A 46 14.73 -14.83 -4.86
N ARG A 47 15.16 -13.86 -4.05
CA ARG A 47 14.66 -12.49 -4.11
C ARG A 47 15.70 -11.55 -4.70
N HIS A 48 15.28 -10.72 -5.64
CA HIS A 48 16.11 -9.68 -6.23
C HIS A 48 16.55 -8.67 -5.16
N LYS A 49 17.82 -8.31 -5.17
CA LYS A 49 18.43 -7.28 -4.32
C LYS A 49 18.96 -6.14 -5.19
N LYS A 50 19.28 -5.02 -4.57
CA LYS A 50 19.97 -3.92 -5.24
C LYS A 50 21.23 -4.46 -5.98
N LYS A 51 21.64 -3.85 -7.11
CA LYS A 51 22.74 -4.27 -7.98
C LYS A 51 22.51 -5.58 -8.78
N GLY A 52 21.25 -5.93 -9.10
CA GLY A 52 20.96 -7.04 -10.05
C GLY A 52 21.13 -8.46 -9.52
N LYS A 53 21.60 -8.65 -8.28
CA LYS A 53 21.88 -9.98 -7.71
C LYS A 53 20.63 -10.58 -7.05
N TYR A 54 20.43 -11.89 -7.24
CA TYR A 54 19.42 -12.69 -6.56
C TYR A 54 20.03 -13.39 -5.33
N LYS A 55 19.38 -13.27 -4.16
CA LYS A 55 19.79 -14.01 -2.94
C LYS A 55 18.73 -15.03 -2.55
N PRO A 56 19.11 -16.20 -2.02
CA PRO A 56 18.17 -17.19 -1.49
C PRO A 56 17.24 -16.53 -0.46
N TYR A 57 15.96 -16.85 -0.54
CA TYR A 57 14.93 -16.19 0.30
C TYR A 57 14.01 -17.16 1.02
N LYS A 58 13.52 -18.20 0.31
CA LYS A 58 12.67 -19.27 0.86
C LYS A 58 13.04 -20.59 0.25
N ALA A 59 12.81 -21.68 0.99
CA ALA A 59 12.83 -23.02 0.47
C ALA A 59 11.49 -23.70 0.74
N PHE A 60 11.03 -24.52 -0.20
CA PHE A 60 9.83 -25.33 -0.08
C PHE A 60 10.16 -26.78 -0.38
N VAL A 61 9.56 -27.70 0.36
CA VAL A 61 9.55 -29.10 -0.04
C VAL A 61 8.51 -29.26 -1.14
N CYS A 62 8.83 -30.04 -2.17
CA CYS A 62 7.90 -30.33 -3.25
C CYS A 62 7.88 -31.80 -3.63
N SER A 63 6.97 -32.18 -4.51
CA SER A 63 7.04 -33.44 -5.26
C SER A 63 7.04 -33.13 -6.74
N SER A 64 8.12 -33.50 -7.41
CA SER A 64 8.23 -33.48 -8.87
C SER A 64 7.81 -34.83 -9.47
N GLY A 65 7.86 -34.97 -10.79
CA GLY A 65 7.60 -36.21 -11.52
C GLY A 65 8.75 -36.60 -12.45
N LYS A 66 8.70 -37.82 -12.95
CA LYS A 66 9.67 -38.30 -13.97
C LYS A 66 9.60 -37.39 -15.21
N ALA A 67 8.40 -37.01 -15.68
CA ALA A 67 8.21 -36.15 -16.84
C ALA A 67 8.39 -34.64 -16.53
N THR A 68 8.72 -34.24 -15.30
CA THR A 68 9.03 -32.82 -15.01
C THR A 68 10.19 -32.35 -15.89
N PRO A 69 10.02 -31.33 -16.78
CA PRO A 69 11.05 -30.89 -17.70
C PRO A 69 12.21 -30.19 -16.95
N VAL A 70 13.42 -30.38 -17.44
CA VAL A 70 14.60 -29.59 -17.03
C VAL A 70 14.74 -28.41 -18.00
N GLY A 71 15.12 -27.25 -17.51
CA GLY A 71 15.28 -26.06 -18.34
C GLY A 71 14.94 -24.76 -17.63
N THR A 72 14.86 -23.71 -18.41
CA THR A 72 14.48 -22.37 -17.97
C THR A 72 13.12 -21.99 -18.57
N PHE A 73 12.21 -21.60 -17.73
CA PHE A 73 10.82 -21.28 -18.05
C PHE A 73 10.42 -19.93 -17.45
N SER A 74 9.24 -19.45 -17.83
CA SER A 74 8.61 -18.26 -17.25
C SER A 74 7.21 -18.60 -16.77
N LEU A 75 6.84 -18.16 -15.57
CA LEU A 75 5.49 -18.38 -15.06
C LEU A 75 4.44 -17.74 -15.98
N GLY A 76 3.34 -18.44 -16.18
CA GLY A 76 2.19 -18.01 -16.97
C GLY A 76 0.92 -17.83 -16.15
N GLY A 77 -0.19 -18.34 -16.67
CA GLY A 77 -1.54 -18.23 -16.10
C GLY A 77 -1.66 -18.77 -14.68
N LYS A 78 -2.59 -18.22 -13.92
CA LYS A 78 -2.87 -18.57 -12.52
C LYS A 78 -4.34 -18.97 -12.36
N TYR A 79 -4.58 -20.04 -11.64
CA TYR A 79 -5.91 -20.58 -11.39
C TYR A 79 -6.09 -20.85 -9.89
N ARG A 80 -7.17 -20.34 -9.32
CA ARG A 80 -7.48 -20.59 -7.90
C ARG A 80 -7.71 -22.09 -7.64
N TRP A 81 -8.46 -22.73 -8.55
CA TRP A 81 -8.64 -24.16 -8.72
C TRP A 81 -8.40 -24.51 -10.18
N HIS A 82 -7.85 -25.69 -10.45
CA HIS A 82 -7.63 -26.19 -11.80
C HIS A 82 -7.81 -27.71 -11.82
N ALA A 83 -8.53 -28.21 -12.80
CA ALA A 83 -8.62 -29.63 -13.08
C ALA A 83 -7.23 -30.13 -13.50
N LEU A 84 -6.82 -31.25 -12.96
CA LEU A 84 -5.57 -31.93 -13.25
C LEU A 84 -5.85 -33.22 -14.03
N MET A 85 -4.82 -33.99 -14.32
CA MET A 85 -4.97 -35.29 -14.94
C MET A 85 -5.82 -36.23 -14.05
N GLY A 86 -6.82 -36.88 -14.66
CA GLY A 86 -7.82 -37.67 -13.96
C GLY A 86 -8.84 -36.81 -13.21
N PRO A 87 -9.75 -37.39 -12.43
CA PRO A 87 -10.75 -36.65 -11.66
C PRO A 87 -10.10 -36.04 -10.41
N SER A 88 -9.20 -35.08 -10.59
CA SER A 88 -8.48 -34.45 -9.51
C SER A 88 -8.27 -32.96 -9.75
N TYR A 89 -8.08 -32.18 -8.67
CA TYR A 89 -8.00 -30.72 -8.70
C TYR A 89 -6.82 -30.22 -7.87
N GLY A 90 -6.18 -29.13 -8.33
CA GLY A 90 -5.18 -28.41 -7.58
C GLY A 90 -5.67 -27.03 -7.12
N GLN A 91 -5.18 -26.57 -5.98
CA GLN A 91 -5.37 -25.19 -5.52
C GLN A 91 -4.15 -24.35 -5.86
N TYR A 92 -4.36 -23.02 -6.08
CA TYR A 92 -3.31 -22.04 -6.31
C TYR A 92 -2.33 -22.48 -7.40
N CYS A 93 -2.91 -22.93 -8.49
CA CYS A 93 -2.14 -23.41 -9.64
C CYS A 93 -1.48 -22.22 -10.36
N THR A 94 -0.21 -22.35 -10.68
CA THR A 94 0.56 -21.39 -11.47
C THR A 94 1.30 -22.12 -12.58
N ARG A 95 1.04 -21.76 -13.84
CA ARG A 95 1.61 -22.41 -15.02
C ARG A 95 3.10 -22.16 -15.10
N ILE A 96 3.86 -23.22 -15.34
CA ILE A 96 5.31 -23.17 -15.59
C ILE A 96 5.57 -23.20 -17.11
N TYR A 97 5.07 -24.25 -17.76
CA TYR A 97 5.21 -24.49 -19.19
C TYR A 97 4.19 -25.53 -19.66
N GLY A 98 3.58 -25.38 -20.83
CA GLY A 98 2.58 -26.31 -21.35
C GLY A 98 1.52 -26.64 -20.28
N SER A 99 1.36 -27.92 -19.93
CA SER A 99 0.47 -28.39 -18.88
C SER A 99 1.12 -28.48 -17.50
N PHE A 100 2.42 -28.20 -17.37
CA PHE A 100 3.13 -28.29 -16.09
C PHE A 100 2.85 -27.07 -15.21
N LEU A 101 2.47 -27.35 -13.94
CA LEU A 101 2.03 -26.36 -12.97
C LEU A 101 2.80 -26.48 -11.65
N PHE A 102 2.99 -25.38 -10.95
CA PHE A 102 3.02 -25.39 -9.47
C PHE A 102 1.59 -25.46 -8.97
N HIS A 103 1.29 -26.36 -8.06
CA HIS A 103 -0.02 -26.45 -7.41
C HIS A 103 0.08 -27.15 -6.05
N SER A 104 -0.98 -27.07 -5.22
CA SER A 104 -1.08 -27.85 -3.99
C SER A 104 -1.07 -29.35 -4.28
N VAL A 105 -0.86 -30.20 -3.28
CA VAL A 105 -1.26 -31.59 -3.39
C VAL A 105 -2.73 -31.65 -3.84
N TRP A 106 -3.09 -32.61 -4.66
CA TRP A 106 -4.37 -32.66 -5.32
C TRP A 106 -5.54 -33.10 -4.42
N TYR A 107 -6.74 -32.74 -4.85
CA TYR A 107 -8.04 -32.95 -4.22
C TYR A 107 -8.94 -33.77 -5.12
N TYR A 108 -9.83 -34.55 -4.51
CA TYR A 108 -10.87 -35.30 -5.24
C TYR A 108 -11.95 -34.40 -5.85
N GLN A 109 -12.20 -33.23 -5.24
CA GLN A 109 -13.13 -32.20 -5.71
C GLN A 109 -12.48 -30.81 -5.49
N PRO A 110 -12.98 -29.74 -6.16
CA PRO A 110 -12.50 -28.39 -5.93
C PRO A 110 -13.00 -27.82 -4.57
N LYS A 111 -12.89 -28.63 -3.52
CA LYS A 111 -13.27 -28.33 -2.12
C LYS A 111 -12.08 -28.55 -1.20
N LYS A 112 -11.88 -27.67 -0.23
CA LYS A 112 -10.70 -27.65 0.65
C LYS A 112 -10.58 -28.86 1.58
N ASN A 113 -11.67 -29.54 1.86
CA ASN A 113 -11.74 -30.70 2.73
C ASN A 113 -11.74 -32.04 1.99
N THR A 114 -11.28 -32.07 0.75
CA THR A 114 -11.23 -33.29 -0.08
C THR A 114 -9.83 -33.63 -0.57
N GLN A 115 -8.78 -33.13 0.10
CA GLN A 115 -7.40 -33.41 -0.28
C GLN A 115 -7.05 -34.88 -0.07
N SER A 116 -6.29 -35.45 -0.99
CA SER A 116 -5.70 -36.77 -0.84
C SER A 116 -4.61 -36.74 0.23
N TYR A 117 -4.93 -37.28 1.39
CA TYR A 117 -3.99 -37.38 2.51
C TYR A 117 -2.80 -38.29 2.17
N ALA A 118 -3.05 -39.41 1.46
CA ALA A 118 -2.00 -40.34 1.03
C ALA A 118 -0.98 -39.59 0.14
N GLN A 119 -1.44 -38.75 -0.77
CA GLN A 119 -0.56 -37.95 -1.63
C GLN A 119 0.11 -36.77 -0.89
N PHE A 120 -0.57 -36.18 0.10
CA PHE A 120 0.06 -35.19 0.96
C PHE A 120 1.26 -35.80 1.70
N ASN A 121 1.11 -37.00 2.21
CA ASN A 121 2.17 -37.75 2.89
C ASN A 121 3.32 -38.21 1.96
N ARG A 122 3.18 -38.06 0.64
CA ARG A 122 4.26 -38.27 -0.34
C ARG A 122 5.05 -37.01 -0.67
N LEU A 123 4.70 -35.85 -0.10
CA LEU A 123 5.53 -34.63 -0.30
C LEU A 123 6.98 -34.89 0.09
N GLY A 124 7.88 -34.38 -0.75
CA GLY A 124 9.32 -34.58 -0.61
C GLY A 124 9.88 -35.79 -1.39
N THR A 125 9.03 -36.53 -2.07
CA THR A 125 9.42 -37.64 -2.96
C THR A 125 8.98 -37.36 -4.39
N THR A 126 9.54 -38.06 -5.38
CA THR A 126 9.08 -38.03 -6.76
C THR A 126 7.76 -38.79 -6.86
N ALA A 127 6.64 -38.04 -6.94
CA ALA A 127 5.29 -38.60 -6.80
C ALA A 127 4.25 -38.00 -7.76
N SER A 128 4.64 -37.09 -8.67
CA SER A 128 3.74 -36.52 -9.68
C SER A 128 4.02 -37.14 -11.06
N HIS A 129 3.12 -36.90 -12.02
CA HIS A 129 3.40 -37.21 -13.43
C HIS A 129 4.37 -36.18 -14.04
N GLY A 130 4.32 -34.91 -13.58
CA GLY A 130 5.21 -33.87 -14.11
C GLY A 130 5.07 -32.51 -13.42
N CYS A 131 3.87 -32.18 -12.90
CA CYS A 131 3.67 -30.97 -12.13
C CYS A 131 4.52 -30.93 -10.84
N ILE A 132 4.72 -29.76 -10.30
CA ILE A 132 5.42 -29.55 -9.01
C ILE A 132 4.36 -29.39 -7.92
N ARG A 133 4.13 -30.45 -7.15
CA ARG A 133 3.21 -30.45 -6.02
C ARG A 133 3.85 -29.80 -4.80
N LEU A 134 3.10 -28.97 -4.10
CA LEU A 134 3.51 -28.19 -2.92
C LEU A 134 2.45 -28.33 -1.82
N THR A 135 2.74 -27.79 -0.64
CA THR A 135 1.69 -27.52 0.34
C THR A 135 0.79 -26.38 -0.16
N VAL A 136 -0.41 -26.24 0.41
CA VAL A 136 -1.29 -25.09 0.09
C VAL A 136 -0.60 -23.77 0.41
N ALA A 137 0.07 -23.66 1.56
CA ALA A 137 0.78 -22.43 1.94
C ALA A 137 1.87 -22.04 0.92
N ASP A 138 2.62 -23.01 0.42
CA ASP A 138 3.75 -22.75 -0.50
C ASP A 138 3.26 -22.46 -1.91
N SER A 139 2.26 -23.21 -2.42
CA SER A 139 1.64 -22.93 -3.71
C SER A 139 0.93 -21.58 -3.71
N LYS A 140 0.21 -21.25 -2.63
CA LYS A 140 -0.40 -19.94 -2.44
C LYS A 140 0.64 -18.83 -2.39
N TRP A 141 1.77 -19.06 -1.75
CA TRP A 141 2.84 -18.07 -1.70
C TRP A 141 3.38 -17.74 -3.10
N ILE A 142 3.65 -18.76 -3.94
CA ILE A 142 4.04 -18.55 -5.35
C ILE A 142 2.94 -17.82 -6.11
N TYR A 143 1.71 -18.27 -5.97
CA TYR A 143 0.54 -17.68 -6.61
C TYR A 143 0.39 -16.18 -6.30
N ASP A 144 0.55 -15.77 -5.04
CA ASP A 144 0.35 -14.40 -4.60
C ASP A 144 1.54 -13.49 -4.93
N HIS A 145 2.78 -14.02 -4.92
CA HIS A 145 4.00 -13.18 -4.94
C HIS A 145 4.80 -13.25 -6.22
N CYS A 146 4.64 -14.29 -7.03
CA CYS A 146 5.38 -14.47 -8.26
C CYS A 146 4.47 -14.18 -9.45
N PRO A 147 4.54 -13.00 -10.08
CA PRO A 147 3.71 -12.65 -11.25
C PRO A 147 4.07 -13.49 -12.48
N SER A 148 3.24 -13.44 -13.52
CA SER A 148 3.57 -13.94 -14.86
C SER A 148 4.92 -13.37 -15.32
N GLY A 149 5.68 -14.15 -16.08
CA GLY A 149 7.05 -13.79 -16.48
C GLY A 149 8.11 -14.03 -15.38
N THR A 150 7.76 -14.49 -14.17
CA THR A 150 8.76 -14.86 -13.15
C THR A 150 9.59 -16.05 -13.66
N LYS A 151 10.93 -15.89 -13.69
CA LYS A 151 11.86 -16.93 -14.15
C LYS A 151 11.83 -18.16 -13.25
N VAL A 152 11.69 -19.34 -13.85
CA VAL A 152 11.76 -20.65 -13.21
C VAL A 152 12.86 -21.46 -13.85
N VAL A 153 13.79 -21.97 -13.06
CA VAL A 153 14.86 -22.88 -13.51
C VAL A 153 14.63 -24.24 -12.85
N ILE A 154 14.40 -25.27 -13.65
CA ILE A 154 14.26 -26.64 -13.18
C ILE A 154 15.54 -27.41 -13.56
N TYR A 155 16.14 -28.07 -12.60
CA TYR A 155 17.43 -28.75 -12.77
C TYR A 155 17.55 -30.00 -11.92
N ASN A 156 18.52 -30.85 -12.23
CA ASN A 156 18.94 -31.99 -11.43
C ASN A 156 20.25 -31.67 -10.70
N SER A 157 20.34 -32.00 -9.42
CA SER A 157 21.59 -31.92 -8.66
C SER A 157 21.48 -32.80 -7.42
N SER A 158 22.57 -33.48 -7.09
CA SER A 158 22.72 -34.23 -5.82
C SER A 158 22.80 -33.29 -4.62
N LYS A 159 23.23 -32.04 -4.79
CA LYS A 159 23.27 -31.01 -3.73
C LYS A 159 21.91 -30.34 -3.61
N VAL A 160 21.36 -30.29 -2.40
CA VAL A 160 20.16 -29.47 -2.12
C VAL A 160 20.47 -27.99 -2.30
N GLY A 161 19.47 -27.15 -2.47
CA GLY A 161 19.64 -25.70 -2.58
C GLY A 161 20.24 -25.06 -1.31
N PRO A 162 20.67 -23.80 -1.38
CA PRO A 162 21.45 -23.10 -0.34
C PRO A 162 20.71 -22.90 1.00
N LEU A 163 19.40 -23.14 1.04
CA LEU A 163 18.59 -23.06 2.27
C LEU A 163 18.21 -24.46 2.80
N GLY A 164 18.81 -25.52 2.23
CA GLY A 164 18.47 -26.88 2.56
C GLY A 164 17.09 -27.32 2.04
N LYS A 165 16.70 -28.55 2.36
CA LYS A 165 15.38 -29.10 2.08
C LYS A 165 14.52 -29.04 3.35
N PRO A 166 13.41 -28.30 3.37
CA PRO A 166 12.51 -28.30 4.50
C PRO A 166 11.93 -29.70 4.78
N LYS A 167 11.73 -30.04 6.04
CA LYS A 167 11.08 -31.29 6.44
C LYS A 167 9.65 -31.30 5.91
N ALA A 168 9.29 -32.36 5.20
CA ALA A 168 7.91 -32.57 4.77
C ALA A 168 7.03 -32.84 6.00
N GLN A 169 5.93 -32.12 6.11
CA GLN A 169 4.92 -32.39 7.11
C GLN A 169 4.20 -33.70 6.74
N LYS A 170 3.89 -34.51 7.73
CA LYS A 170 3.06 -35.68 7.60
C LYS A 170 1.80 -35.51 8.45
N VAL A 171 0.73 -36.12 8.03
CA VAL A 171 -0.55 -36.14 8.77
C VAL A 171 -0.92 -37.57 9.13
N SER A 172 -1.42 -37.79 10.33
CA SER A 172 -2.09 -38.97 10.77
C SER A 172 -3.60 -38.76 10.67
N GLY A 173 -4.32 -39.76 10.22
CA GLY A 173 -5.76 -39.67 10.03
C GLY A 173 -6.20 -38.97 8.73
N HIS A 174 -7.45 -39.20 8.38
CA HIS A 174 -8.03 -38.80 7.11
C HIS A 174 -9.01 -37.63 7.29
N MET A 175 -8.48 -36.39 7.38
CA MET A 175 -9.31 -35.19 7.55
C MET A 175 -9.58 -34.42 6.25
N GLY A 176 -8.96 -34.84 5.11
CA GLY A 176 -9.16 -34.21 3.79
C GLY A 176 -8.66 -32.78 3.66
N TRP A 177 -7.91 -32.27 4.63
CA TRP A 177 -7.38 -30.93 4.64
C TRP A 177 -5.86 -30.88 4.49
N ASP A 178 -5.38 -29.91 3.73
CA ASP A 178 -3.96 -29.55 3.81
C ASP A 178 -3.70 -28.86 5.16
N PRO A 179 -2.77 -29.38 5.99
CA PRO A 179 -2.50 -28.79 7.31
C PRO A 179 -2.01 -27.34 7.25
N THR A 180 -1.59 -26.88 6.08
CA THR A 180 -1.06 -25.51 5.85
C THR A 180 -2.09 -24.56 5.23
N ASP A 181 -3.31 -25.05 4.88
CA ASP A 181 -4.35 -24.18 4.32
C ASP A 181 -4.80 -23.17 5.40
N PRO A 182 -4.67 -21.86 5.14
CA PRO A 182 -5.03 -20.82 6.09
C PRO A 182 -6.56 -20.56 6.14
N ASP A 183 -7.36 -21.61 6.02
CA ASP A 183 -8.81 -21.51 6.21
C ASP A 183 -9.16 -21.60 7.69
N VAL A 184 -10.15 -20.80 8.13
CA VAL A 184 -10.59 -20.76 9.54
C VAL A 184 -11.27 -22.05 9.99
N HIS A 185 -11.77 -22.86 9.03
CA HIS A 185 -12.41 -24.15 9.26
C HIS A 185 -11.42 -25.31 9.20
N ASN A 186 -10.15 -25.06 8.88
CA ASN A 186 -9.13 -26.10 8.83
C ASN A 186 -8.91 -26.70 10.23
N PRO A 187 -9.13 -28.01 10.43
CA PRO A 187 -8.97 -28.65 11.75
C PRO A 187 -7.51 -28.63 12.24
N TYR A 188 -6.53 -28.50 11.33
CA TYR A 188 -5.11 -28.35 11.68
C TYR A 188 -4.71 -26.90 11.99
N LEU A 189 -5.64 -25.95 11.93
CA LEU A 189 -5.33 -24.52 12.09
C LEU A 189 -4.79 -24.23 13.50
N VAL A 190 -3.54 -23.82 13.57
CA VAL A 190 -2.97 -23.28 14.80
C VAL A 190 -3.40 -21.84 14.96
N LYS A 191 -4.43 -21.63 15.78
CA LYS A 191 -5.02 -20.31 16.06
C LYS A 191 -4.13 -19.44 16.94
N VAL A 192 -4.33 -18.13 16.84
CA VAL A 192 -3.72 -17.16 17.75
C VAL A 192 -4.31 -17.33 19.16
N LYS A 193 -3.44 -17.32 20.17
CA LYS A 193 -3.82 -17.35 21.60
C LYS A 193 -3.67 -15.97 22.26
N SER A 194 -2.78 -15.12 21.74
CA SER A 194 -2.64 -13.75 22.24
C SER A 194 -1.94 -12.83 21.24
N ILE A 195 -2.25 -11.53 21.34
CA ILE A 195 -1.56 -10.46 20.62
C ILE A 195 -1.12 -9.36 21.59
N LYS A 196 0.04 -8.72 21.33
CA LYS A 196 0.54 -7.55 22.05
C LYS A 196 0.62 -6.37 21.09
N LEU A 197 -0.01 -5.25 21.44
CA LEU A 197 0.03 -4.02 20.65
C LEU A 197 1.26 -3.17 20.97
N SER A 198 1.65 -2.30 20.05
CA SER A 198 2.71 -1.30 20.26
C SER A 198 2.31 -0.25 21.29
N HIS A 199 1.02 0.04 21.42
CA HIS A 199 0.45 1.03 22.34
C HIS A 199 -0.91 0.55 22.83
N THR A 200 -1.20 0.78 24.11
CA THR A 200 -2.53 0.60 24.72
C THR A 200 -3.27 1.93 24.84
N LYS A 201 -2.50 3.05 24.86
CA LYS A 201 -3.00 4.44 24.87
C LYS A 201 -2.13 5.29 23.95
N LYS A 202 -2.71 6.30 23.30
CA LYS A 202 -1.97 7.28 22.50
C LYS A 202 -2.73 8.61 22.43
N THR A 203 -2.02 9.71 22.69
CA THR A 203 -2.53 11.06 22.45
C THR A 203 -2.10 11.55 21.09
N LEU A 204 -3.00 12.13 20.32
CA LEU A 204 -2.78 12.79 19.05
C LEU A 204 -3.22 14.25 19.18
N LYS A 205 -2.62 15.13 18.37
CA LYS A 205 -2.94 16.56 18.36
C LYS A 205 -3.38 16.98 16.97
N ILE A 206 -4.43 17.80 16.90
CA ILE A 206 -4.92 18.44 15.67
C ILE A 206 -4.77 19.94 15.79
N GLY A 207 -4.72 20.68 14.67
CA GLY A 207 -4.46 22.13 14.64
C GLY A 207 -2.97 22.50 14.70
N GLY A 208 -2.07 21.54 14.89
CA GLY A 208 -0.62 21.71 14.85
C GLY A 208 0.05 20.97 13.68
N LYS A 209 1.25 20.46 13.89
CA LYS A 209 2.02 19.74 12.87
C LYS A 209 1.30 18.45 12.41
N LYS A 210 1.17 18.22 11.10
CA LYS A 210 0.49 17.03 10.52
C LYS A 210 0.97 15.69 11.07
N LYS A 211 2.26 15.58 11.47
CA LYS A 211 2.81 14.36 12.08
C LYS A 211 2.22 14.04 13.46
N GLU A 212 1.73 15.03 14.20
CA GLU A 212 1.14 14.86 15.52
C GLU A 212 -0.30 14.33 15.48
N ALA A 213 -0.98 14.51 14.34
CA ALA A 213 -2.32 14.01 14.10
C ALA A 213 -2.38 12.55 13.60
N LYS A 214 -1.21 11.88 13.46
CA LYS A 214 -1.11 10.56 12.82
C LYS A 214 -0.08 9.69 13.53
N PHE A 215 -0.40 8.37 13.68
CA PHE A 215 0.60 7.35 14.07
C PHE A 215 0.21 5.98 13.54
N THR A 216 1.12 5.00 13.61
CA THR A 216 0.83 3.62 13.21
C THR A 216 0.78 2.72 14.43
N LEU A 217 -0.41 2.19 14.72
CA LEU A 217 -0.61 1.14 15.72
C LEU A 217 -0.19 -0.20 15.13
N ARG A 218 0.79 -0.87 15.76
CA ARG A 218 1.32 -2.16 15.29
C ARG A 218 1.03 -3.28 16.28
N VAL A 219 0.87 -4.49 15.76
CA VAL A 219 0.94 -5.70 16.57
C VAL A 219 2.42 -6.07 16.73
N LYS A 220 2.95 -6.02 17.97
CA LYS A 220 4.36 -6.32 18.28
C LYS A 220 4.62 -7.82 18.45
N LYS A 221 3.66 -8.56 18.98
CA LYS A 221 3.81 -9.99 19.25
C LYS A 221 2.50 -10.72 18.99
N ILE A 222 2.60 -11.88 18.37
CA ILE A 222 1.50 -12.83 18.16
C ILE A 222 1.97 -14.17 18.69
N LEU A 223 1.17 -14.81 19.53
CA LEU A 223 1.46 -16.12 20.07
C LEU A 223 0.32 -17.11 19.75
N PRO A 224 0.63 -18.38 19.51
CA PRO A 224 1.97 -18.92 19.35
C PRO A 224 2.65 -18.42 18.07
N LYS A 225 4.00 -18.40 18.02
CA LYS A 225 4.74 -17.99 16.81
C LYS A 225 4.36 -18.78 15.56
N LYS A 226 3.93 -20.05 15.75
CA LYS A 226 3.45 -20.96 14.70
C LYS A 226 2.01 -20.74 14.27
N ALA A 227 1.28 -19.74 14.83
CA ALA A 227 -0.07 -19.40 14.37
C ALA A 227 -0.06 -19.14 12.85
N MET A 228 -1.04 -19.76 12.16
CA MET A 228 -1.05 -19.79 10.68
C MET A 228 -1.58 -18.50 10.09
N ILE A 229 -2.66 -17.94 10.67
CA ILE A 229 -3.27 -16.68 10.22
C ILE A 229 -2.91 -15.59 11.23
N LYS A 230 -1.97 -14.71 10.84
CA LYS A 230 -1.50 -13.60 11.69
C LYS A 230 -2.11 -12.24 11.31
N LYS A 231 -3.04 -12.25 10.36
CA LYS A 231 -3.75 -11.04 9.93
C LYS A 231 -4.68 -10.56 11.03
N VAL A 232 -4.77 -9.25 11.21
CA VAL A 232 -5.70 -8.61 12.13
C VAL A 232 -6.58 -7.60 11.41
N LYS A 233 -7.75 -7.32 11.98
CA LYS A 233 -8.67 -6.28 11.55
C LYS A 233 -8.58 -5.11 12.52
N TYR A 234 -8.48 -3.89 11.97
CA TYR A 234 -8.51 -2.65 12.75
C TYR A 234 -9.87 -1.98 12.59
N THR A 235 -10.44 -1.52 13.70
CA THR A 235 -11.72 -0.82 13.70
C THR A 235 -11.70 0.32 14.72
N SER A 236 -12.23 1.48 14.36
CA SER A 236 -12.44 2.61 15.28
C SER A 236 -13.83 2.56 15.87
N SER A 237 -13.95 2.80 17.19
CA SER A 237 -15.25 2.96 17.86
C SER A 237 -15.95 4.26 17.46
N ASN A 238 -15.19 5.27 17.01
CA ASN A 238 -15.76 6.55 16.55
C ASN A 238 -14.88 7.15 15.45
N LYS A 239 -15.31 6.96 14.20
CA LYS A 239 -14.61 7.46 13.01
C LYS A 239 -14.62 8.99 12.89
N LYS A 240 -15.54 9.70 13.58
CA LYS A 240 -15.57 11.16 13.65
C LYS A 240 -14.41 11.71 14.49
N ILE A 241 -13.93 10.96 15.50
CA ILE A 241 -12.80 11.35 16.36
C ILE A 241 -11.47 10.89 15.76
N ALA A 242 -11.35 9.61 15.38
CA ALA A 242 -10.17 9.09 14.70
C ALA A 242 -10.52 7.92 13.77
N THR A 243 -9.88 7.86 12.61
CA THR A 243 -10.00 6.75 11.67
C THR A 243 -8.78 5.83 11.77
N VAL A 244 -8.93 4.59 11.35
CA VAL A 244 -7.82 3.63 11.21
C VAL A 244 -7.98 2.84 9.91
N ASN A 245 -6.88 2.59 9.20
CA ASN A 245 -6.88 1.71 8.02
C ASN A 245 -6.34 0.31 8.37
N GLN A 246 -6.42 -0.64 7.41
CA GLN A 246 -5.96 -2.01 7.62
C GLN A 246 -4.43 -2.16 7.74
N LYS A 247 -3.64 -1.10 7.51
CA LYS A 247 -2.21 -1.03 7.81
C LYS A 247 -1.93 -0.53 9.24
N GLY A 248 -2.98 -0.28 10.03
CA GLY A 248 -2.91 0.23 11.39
C GLY A 248 -2.59 1.72 11.50
N VAL A 249 -2.66 2.47 10.40
CA VAL A 249 -2.45 3.92 10.41
C VAL A 249 -3.69 4.59 10.99
N VAL A 250 -3.53 5.22 12.16
CA VAL A 250 -4.54 5.99 12.87
C VAL A 250 -4.37 7.47 12.53
N ILE A 251 -5.47 8.13 12.20
CA ILE A 251 -5.51 9.57 11.86
C ILE A 251 -6.55 10.24 12.72
N ALA A 252 -6.15 11.24 13.50
CA ALA A 252 -7.04 12.10 14.28
C ALA A 252 -7.87 13.01 13.36
N LYS A 253 -9.17 13.20 13.71
CA LYS A 253 -10.11 14.02 12.95
C LYS A 253 -10.71 15.15 13.79
N ARG A 254 -11.09 14.87 15.03
CA ARG A 254 -11.79 15.81 15.93
C ARG A 254 -11.34 15.59 17.37
N LYS A 255 -11.31 16.63 18.20
CA LYS A 255 -11.11 16.57 19.66
C LYS A 255 -12.06 15.54 20.31
N GLY A 256 -11.55 14.71 21.21
CA GLY A 256 -12.31 13.69 21.91
C GLY A 256 -11.53 12.42 22.16
N THR A 257 -12.21 11.39 22.62
CA THR A 257 -11.63 10.07 22.93
C THR A 257 -12.36 8.97 22.16
N CYS A 258 -11.61 8.03 21.58
CA CYS A 258 -12.16 6.83 20.97
C CYS A 258 -11.27 5.62 21.25
N LYS A 259 -11.77 4.42 20.90
CA LYS A 259 -11.03 3.16 21.00
C LYS A 259 -10.72 2.64 19.60
N ILE A 260 -9.47 2.22 19.38
CA ILE A 260 -9.11 1.42 18.21
C ILE A 260 -9.07 -0.04 18.65
N PHE A 261 -9.93 -0.84 18.06
CA PHE A 261 -9.97 -2.29 18.25
C PHE A 261 -9.04 -2.96 17.24
N VAL A 262 -8.30 -3.96 17.71
CA VAL A 262 -7.45 -4.82 16.90
C VAL A 262 -7.87 -6.25 17.18
N GLU A 263 -8.42 -6.93 16.18
CA GLU A 263 -9.02 -8.25 16.30
C GLU A 263 -8.37 -9.24 15.34
N THR A 264 -8.14 -10.48 15.79
CA THR A 264 -7.60 -11.55 14.95
C THR A 264 -8.64 -12.01 13.92
N THR A 265 -8.16 -12.49 12.76
CA THR A 265 -9.03 -12.96 11.67
C THR A 265 -8.99 -14.48 11.48
N ASP A 266 -8.41 -15.21 12.42
CA ASP A 266 -8.25 -16.68 12.40
C ASP A 266 -9.37 -17.44 13.12
N GLY A 267 -10.46 -16.76 13.47
CA GLY A 267 -11.57 -17.34 14.23
C GLY A 267 -11.32 -17.47 15.73
N SER A 268 -10.15 -17.06 16.25
CA SER A 268 -9.87 -17.05 17.70
C SER A 268 -10.59 -15.93 18.45
N LYS A 269 -11.12 -14.92 17.74
CA LYS A 269 -11.85 -13.76 18.30
C LYS A 269 -11.03 -12.96 19.33
N ILE A 270 -9.69 -13.06 19.30
CA ILE A 270 -8.82 -12.29 20.22
C ILE A 270 -8.88 -10.81 19.85
N LYS A 271 -9.31 -9.98 20.79
CA LYS A 271 -9.49 -8.53 20.64
C LYS A 271 -8.64 -7.77 21.64
N LYS A 272 -7.89 -6.76 21.17
CA LYS A 272 -7.14 -5.81 22.01
C LYS A 272 -7.52 -4.39 21.63
N VAL A 273 -7.33 -3.48 22.57
CA VAL A 273 -7.79 -2.09 22.46
C VAL A 273 -6.62 -1.13 22.64
N CYS A 274 -6.61 -0.06 21.85
CA CYS A 274 -5.80 1.12 22.07
C CYS A 274 -6.72 2.34 22.26
N LYS A 275 -6.65 2.99 23.42
CA LYS A 275 -7.38 4.25 23.70
C LYS A 275 -6.68 5.40 22.99
N ILE A 276 -7.42 6.15 22.18
CA ILE A 276 -6.93 7.34 21.49
C ILE A 276 -7.58 8.56 22.12
N THR A 277 -6.76 9.52 22.53
CA THR A 277 -7.20 10.85 22.96
C THR A 277 -6.72 11.86 21.93
N VAL A 278 -7.63 12.61 21.34
CA VAL A 278 -7.32 13.69 20.40
C VAL A 278 -7.49 15.02 21.13
N LYS A 279 -6.41 15.81 21.18
CA LYS A 279 -6.40 17.18 21.71
C LYS A 279 -6.32 18.19 20.58
N GLN A 280 -6.99 19.33 20.73
CA GLN A 280 -6.81 20.51 19.88
C GLN A 280 -5.59 21.27 20.39
N VAL A 281 -4.68 21.65 19.50
CA VAL A 281 -3.63 22.62 19.82
C VAL A 281 -4.26 24.01 19.71
N GLU A 282 -4.26 24.74 20.78
CA GLU A 282 -4.65 26.15 20.78
C GLU A 282 -3.59 26.94 20.01
N LYS A 283 -4.01 27.73 19.06
CA LYS A 283 -3.13 28.73 18.45
C LYS A 283 -2.87 29.77 19.54
N LYS A 284 -1.58 30.00 19.89
CA LYS A 284 -1.25 31.19 20.67
C LYS A 284 -1.89 32.40 19.99
N PRO A 285 -2.59 33.29 20.74
CA PRO A 285 -3.05 34.54 20.16
C PRO A 285 -1.85 35.22 19.49
N ILE A 286 -2.03 35.67 18.28
CA ILE A 286 -1.08 36.59 17.65
C ILE A 286 -1.23 37.86 18.50
N VAL A 287 -0.25 38.16 19.32
CA VAL A 287 -0.15 39.48 19.95
C VAL A 287 0.12 40.42 18.77
N VAL A 288 -0.94 41.04 18.28
CA VAL A 288 -0.78 42.19 17.39
C VAL A 288 -0.10 43.24 18.24
N PRO A 289 1.11 43.73 17.88
CA PRO A 289 1.73 44.80 18.61
C PRO A 289 0.73 45.98 18.64
N THR A 290 0.39 46.43 19.84
CA THR A 290 -0.38 47.64 20.00
C THR A 290 0.36 48.72 19.22
N PRO A 291 -0.31 49.47 18.32
CA PRO A 291 0.35 50.53 17.59
C PRO A 291 1.00 51.48 18.61
N THR A 292 2.29 51.69 18.49
CA THR A 292 3.02 52.68 19.27
C THR A 292 2.31 54.02 19.01
N PRO A 293 1.90 54.77 20.09
CA PRO A 293 1.24 56.05 19.89
C PRO A 293 2.12 56.91 19.00
N THR A 294 1.57 57.37 17.89
CA THR A 294 2.22 58.31 17.00
C THR A 294 2.53 59.56 17.86
N PRO A 295 3.78 60.05 17.89
CA PRO A 295 4.10 61.24 18.68
C PRO A 295 3.18 62.35 18.21
N THR A 296 2.44 62.97 19.18
CA THR A 296 1.64 64.16 18.95
C THR A 296 2.55 65.26 18.37
N PRO A 297 2.18 65.92 17.27
CA PRO A 297 3.02 66.96 16.70
C PRO A 297 3.16 68.10 17.75
N THR A 298 4.38 68.36 18.20
CA THR A 298 4.74 69.48 19.04
C THR A 298 4.55 70.74 18.19
N PHE A 299 3.57 71.57 18.55
CA PHE A 299 3.36 72.84 17.92
C PHE A 299 4.60 73.71 18.13
N THR A 300 5.33 74.00 17.05
CA THR A 300 6.37 75.05 17.04
C THR A 300 5.70 76.37 17.24
N PRO A 301 6.12 77.19 18.24
CA PRO A 301 5.49 78.50 18.43
C PRO A 301 5.72 79.36 17.19
N THR A 302 4.65 79.95 16.63
CA THR A 302 4.65 80.86 15.52
C THR A 302 5.44 82.12 15.98
N PRO A 303 6.42 82.58 15.21
CA PRO A 303 7.18 83.81 15.57
C PRO A 303 6.19 85.01 15.63
N THR A 304 6.24 85.77 16.75
CA THR A 304 5.49 86.97 16.98
C THR A 304 5.87 88.02 15.91
N PRO A 305 4.90 88.67 15.23
CA PRO A 305 5.19 89.70 14.23
C PRO A 305 5.88 90.93 14.86
N THR A 306 7.09 91.27 14.43
CA THR A 306 7.83 92.44 14.82
C THR A 306 7.19 93.62 14.09
N PHE A 307 6.62 94.59 14.84
CA PHE A 307 6.08 95.82 14.31
C PHE A 307 7.23 96.72 13.82
N THR A 308 7.23 97.07 12.54
CA THR A 308 8.08 98.06 11.97
C THR A 308 7.36 99.41 12.05
N PRO A 309 7.97 100.53 12.55
CA PRO A 309 7.31 101.80 12.66
C PRO A 309 7.06 102.46 11.29
N LYS A 310 5.86 103.05 11.14
CA LYS A 310 5.37 103.78 9.98
C LYS A 310 6.13 105.10 9.75
N PRO A 311 6.66 105.35 8.56
CA PRO A 311 7.18 106.70 8.24
C PRO A 311 6.04 107.73 8.00
N SER A 312 6.30 108.92 8.50
CA SER A 312 5.46 110.11 8.45
C SER A 312 5.27 110.71 7.00
N PRO A 313 4.16 111.38 6.77
CA PRO A 313 3.77 111.80 5.41
C PRO A 313 4.52 113.07 4.93
N THR A 314 4.95 113.13 3.70
CA THR A 314 5.42 114.33 3.04
C THR A 314 4.50 114.67 1.84
N ALA A 315 4.23 115.95 1.74
CA ALA A 315 3.23 116.67 1.01
C ALA A 315 3.17 116.43 -0.50
N GLU A 316 2.01 116.67 -0.96
CA GLU A 316 1.50 116.84 -2.31
C GLU A 316 2.18 117.92 -3.12
N PRO A 317 2.29 117.88 -4.41
CA PRO A 317 1.69 118.96 -5.21
C PRO A 317 0.81 118.51 -6.42
N THR A 318 -0.11 119.34 -6.66
CA THR A 318 -1.28 119.48 -7.49
C THR A 318 -1.01 119.36 -9.04
N PRO A 319 -2.06 119.41 -9.86
CA PRO A 319 -2.24 118.58 -11.07
C PRO A 319 -1.97 119.33 -12.37
N THR A 320 -1.83 118.62 -13.43
CA THR A 320 -1.96 119.25 -14.78
C THR A 320 -2.71 118.27 -15.71
N SER A 321 -3.63 118.92 -16.34
CA SER A 321 -4.64 118.56 -17.27
C SER A 321 -4.23 117.76 -18.53
N THR A 322 -5.07 116.89 -18.95
CA THR A 322 -5.74 116.63 -20.23
C THR A 322 -4.93 116.96 -21.56
N PRO A 323 -5.18 116.43 -22.75
CA PRO A 323 -6.35 115.62 -23.17
C PRO A 323 -6.00 114.45 -24.19
N GLY A 324 -6.98 113.70 -24.41
CA GLY A 324 -7.44 113.43 -25.77
C GLY A 324 -7.09 112.16 -26.53
N THR A 325 -8.13 111.56 -26.90
CA THR A 325 -8.52 111.13 -28.26
C THR A 325 -8.21 109.73 -28.71
N THR A 326 -9.25 109.04 -28.82
CA THR A 326 -9.91 108.26 -29.88
C THR A 326 -9.31 106.99 -30.48
N LEU A 327 -10.20 106.06 -30.55
CA LEU A 327 -10.57 105.18 -31.67
C LEU A 327 -9.55 104.13 -32.18
N ASN A 328 -9.82 102.95 -32.13
CA ASN A 328 -10.73 102.08 -32.92
C ASN A 328 -10.77 100.70 -32.25
#